data_0c56b15de244e63e02dfc9605fe7349c
#
_entry.id   0c56b15de244e63e02dfc9605fe7349c
#
_cell.length_a   1.000
_cell.length_b   1.000
_cell.length_c   1.000
_cell.angle_alpha   90.00
_cell.angle_beta   90.00
_cell.angle_gamma   90.00
#
_symmetry.space_group_name_H-M   'P 1'
#
loop_
_entity.id
_entity.type
_entity.pdbx_description
1 polymer ?
#
loop_
_entity_poly.entity_id
_entity_poly.type
_entity_poly.pdbx_seq_one_letter_code
_entity_poly.pdbx_strand_id
1 'polypeptide(L)'
;DALRVEEQEILDHIATHHSLPEETNYHDQQIHFFPTAATENRRFLSANVMNEEEKEFSISRQLIFPVQVSGKNYKAVVTKSEEEAEDMLFLIALLTAAVILLLFVLLFIINRILFKKIWKPFYATLAAMKQFNLSNPDRIDLGKIEIDEFNDLNKAVNEMTWKVAKDYESLKTFADNASHEMQTPLAVINSKLDLMIQDQEMTEKNMQHLQGIYDSVTKLTRMNQSLLLIAKIENHQFPDSQKLRLDDLLNERLQHFEELIQSKQLKVFTSLHRCEVLMNPVLADIMLNNLLANSIRHNIQSGSLEIESSSNYITISNNSETTYLDEKLIFDRFQKASGSDGLGIGLAIVKQICDLYGFQVAYAFRKHMHAFQVSFS
;
A
#
# COMPACT_ATOMS: atom_id res chain seq x y z
N ASP A 1 -65.21 18.71 -13.90
CA ASP A 1 -66.17 18.93 -12.81
C ASP A 1 -66.61 20.40 -12.63
N ALA A 2 -65.91 21.36 -13.21
CA ALA A 2 -66.36 22.78 -13.18
C ALA A 2 -67.75 22.99 -13.85
N LEU A 3 -68.02 22.29 -14.96
CA LEU A 3 -69.34 22.36 -15.59
C LEU A 3 -70.48 21.80 -14.70
N ARG A 4 -70.19 20.89 -13.78
CA ARG A 4 -71.19 20.38 -12.82
C ARG A 4 -71.49 21.38 -11.69
N VAL A 5 -70.45 22.14 -11.31
CA VAL A 5 -70.65 23.23 -10.31
C VAL A 5 -71.61 24.28 -10.89
N GLU A 6 -71.36 24.68 -12.14
CA GLU A 6 -72.20 25.66 -12.81
C GLU A 6 -73.66 25.13 -13.02
N GLU A 7 -73.80 23.83 -13.39
CA GLU A 7 -75.12 23.19 -13.43
C GLU A 7 -75.86 23.35 -12.11
N GLN A 8 -75.17 23.03 -10.98
CA GLN A 8 -75.74 23.11 -9.67
C GLN A 8 -76.14 24.57 -9.31
N GLU A 9 -75.23 25.53 -9.60
CA GLU A 9 -75.53 26.95 -9.34
C GLU A 9 -76.75 27.45 -10.13
N ILE A 10 -76.88 27.05 -11.42
CA ILE A 10 -78.03 27.39 -12.24
C ILE A 10 -79.32 26.79 -11.66
N LEU A 11 -79.29 25.51 -11.25
CA LEU A 11 -80.40 24.82 -10.67
C LEU A 11 -80.83 25.44 -9.30
N ASP A 12 -79.87 25.80 -8.46
CA ASP A 12 -80.10 26.42 -7.18
C ASP A 12 -80.67 27.85 -7.34
N HIS A 13 -80.18 28.63 -8.34
CA HIS A 13 -80.71 29.93 -8.68
C HIS A 13 -82.19 29.82 -9.12
N ILE A 14 -82.49 28.86 -10.01
CA ILE A 14 -83.87 28.63 -10.50
C ILE A 14 -84.81 28.21 -9.34
N ALA A 15 -84.31 27.38 -8.42
CA ALA A 15 -85.11 26.92 -7.26
C ALA A 15 -85.40 28.08 -6.30
N THR A 16 -84.47 29.02 -6.12
CA THR A 16 -84.60 30.10 -5.17
C THR A 16 -85.37 31.29 -5.74
N HIS A 17 -85.09 31.66 -6.99
CA HIS A 17 -85.58 32.92 -7.56
C HIS A 17 -86.72 32.73 -8.59
N HIS A 18 -87.06 31.48 -8.98
CA HIS A 18 -88.04 31.12 -9.98
C HIS A 18 -87.88 31.80 -11.34
N SER A 19 -86.62 32.23 -11.64
CA SER A 19 -86.19 32.94 -12.86
C SER A 19 -84.91 32.29 -13.43
N LEU A 20 -84.67 32.43 -14.75
CA LEU A 20 -83.40 32.08 -15.34
C LEU A 20 -82.32 33.06 -14.81
N PRO A 21 -81.08 32.60 -14.50
CA PRO A 21 -79.97 33.52 -14.29
C PRO A 21 -79.66 34.32 -15.53
N GLU A 22 -78.90 35.40 -15.39
CA GLU A 22 -78.46 36.21 -16.56
C GLU A 22 -77.54 35.34 -17.45
N GLU A 23 -77.74 35.49 -18.75
CA GLU A 23 -76.84 34.89 -19.75
C GLU A 23 -75.45 35.54 -19.57
N THR A 24 -74.44 34.70 -19.49
CA THR A 24 -73.05 35.15 -19.38
C THR A 24 -72.29 34.80 -20.66
N ASN A 25 -71.52 35.74 -21.10
CA ASN A 25 -70.66 35.57 -22.30
C ASN A 25 -69.27 36.07 -21.91
N TYR A 26 -68.59 35.35 -21.01
CA TYR A 26 -67.18 35.63 -20.65
C TYR A 26 -66.25 34.79 -21.52
N HIS A 27 -65.00 35.21 -21.58
CA HIS A 27 -63.98 34.57 -22.40
C HIS A 27 -63.82 33.06 -22.12
N ASP A 28 -63.88 32.73 -20.82
CA ASP A 28 -63.66 31.34 -20.32
C ASP A 28 -64.96 30.55 -20.15
N GLN A 29 -66.12 31.25 -20.11
CA GLN A 29 -67.39 30.64 -19.76
C GLN A 29 -68.60 31.37 -20.45
N GLN A 30 -69.39 30.58 -21.12
CA GLN A 30 -70.61 31.07 -21.70
C GLN A 30 -71.84 30.27 -21.26
N ILE A 31 -72.89 30.95 -20.85
CA ILE A 31 -74.13 30.32 -20.40
C ILE A 31 -75.28 30.92 -21.25
N HIS A 32 -75.98 30.04 -22.02
CA HIS A 32 -77.09 30.40 -22.84
C HIS A 32 -78.31 29.52 -22.52
N PHE A 33 -79.50 30.16 -22.63
CA PHE A 33 -80.73 29.47 -22.38
C PHE A 33 -81.59 29.50 -23.64
N PHE A 34 -81.93 28.38 -24.23
CA PHE A 34 -82.74 28.25 -25.43
C PHE A 34 -84.10 27.65 -25.03
N PRO A 35 -85.25 28.31 -25.42
CA PRO A 35 -86.57 27.73 -25.23
C PRO A 35 -86.70 26.45 -26.05
N THR A 36 -87.25 25.41 -25.49
CA THR A 36 -87.44 24.11 -26.20
C THR A 36 -88.81 23.53 -25.87
N ALA A 37 -89.36 22.86 -26.84
CA ALA A 37 -90.61 22.12 -26.69
C ALA A 37 -90.40 20.68 -26.25
N ALA A 38 -89.17 20.13 -26.38
CA ALA A 38 -88.80 18.76 -26.03
C ALA A 38 -87.92 18.74 -24.80
N THR A 39 -88.05 17.75 -23.95
CA THR A 39 -87.11 17.53 -22.84
C THR A 39 -85.86 16.89 -23.39
N GLU A 40 -84.75 17.65 -23.51
CA GLU A 40 -83.46 17.11 -23.94
C GLU A 40 -82.82 16.37 -22.75
N ASN A 41 -82.08 15.25 -23.02
CA ASN A 41 -81.31 14.54 -22.00
C ASN A 41 -80.03 15.33 -21.73
N ARG A 42 -79.57 15.28 -20.42
CA ARG A 42 -78.30 15.81 -20.01
C ARG A 42 -77.15 15.14 -20.77
N ARG A 43 -76.25 15.91 -21.36
CA ARG A 43 -75.11 15.43 -22.16
C ARG A 43 -73.93 16.38 -22.11
N PHE A 44 -72.75 15.79 -22.15
CA PHE A 44 -71.48 16.54 -22.35
C PHE A 44 -71.09 16.40 -23.81
N LEU A 45 -70.64 17.50 -24.39
CA LEU A 45 -70.14 17.56 -25.79
C LEU A 45 -68.83 18.35 -25.76
N SER A 46 -67.87 17.97 -26.61
CA SER A 46 -66.77 18.84 -26.98
C SER A 46 -67.12 19.50 -28.28
N ALA A 47 -67.10 20.79 -28.37
CA ALA A 47 -67.43 21.57 -29.54
C ALA A 47 -66.34 22.63 -29.75
N ASN A 48 -66.06 22.88 -31.06
CA ASN A 48 -65.27 24.06 -31.40
C ASN A 48 -66.16 25.25 -31.33
N VAL A 49 -65.97 26.13 -30.39
CA VAL A 49 -66.72 27.37 -30.24
C VAL A 49 -65.84 28.53 -30.67
N MET A 50 -66.36 29.40 -31.46
CA MET A 50 -65.65 30.61 -31.90
C MET A 50 -65.64 31.61 -30.77
N ASN A 51 -64.45 31.96 -30.36
CA ASN A 51 -64.23 33.08 -29.42
C ASN A 51 -64.44 34.39 -30.19
N GLU A 52 -65.43 35.12 -29.81
CA GLU A 52 -65.81 36.38 -30.54
C GLU A 52 -64.76 37.49 -30.36
N GLU A 53 -63.98 37.49 -29.30
CA GLU A 53 -62.95 38.50 -29.06
C GLU A 53 -61.69 38.21 -29.87
N GLU A 54 -61.21 36.97 -29.89
CA GLU A 54 -59.97 36.56 -30.57
C GLU A 54 -60.18 36.08 -31.98
N LYS A 55 -61.41 35.86 -32.38
CA LYS A 55 -61.84 35.33 -33.73
C LYS A 55 -61.19 33.97 -34.04
N GLU A 56 -60.85 33.22 -33.03
CA GLU A 56 -60.28 31.87 -33.17
C GLU A 56 -61.24 30.83 -32.63
N PHE A 57 -61.16 29.62 -33.18
CA PHE A 57 -61.95 28.48 -32.71
C PHE A 57 -61.19 27.74 -31.62
N SER A 58 -61.73 27.77 -30.41
CA SER A 58 -61.15 26.99 -29.26
C SER A 58 -61.95 25.72 -28.96
N ILE A 59 -61.29 24.68 -28.57
CA ILE A 59 -61.91 23.46 -28.08
C ILE A 59 -62.53 23.74 -26.72
N SER A 60 -63.86 23.72 -26.69
CA SER A 60 -64.59 23.98 -25.45
C SER A 60 -65.45 22.77 -25.07
N ARG A 61 -65.55 22.52 -23.78
CA ARG A 61 -66.51 21.56 -23.24
C ARG A 61 -67.84 22.23 -23.01
N GLN A 62 -68.90 21.59 -23.52
CA GLN A 62 -70.27 22.02 -23.32
C GLN A 62 -71.03 21.02 -22.48
N LEU A 63 -71.76 21.51 -21.49
CA LEU A 63 -72.78 20.77 -20.76
C LEU A 63 -74.15 21.28 -21.17
N ILE A 64 -74.97 20.37 -21.70
CA ILE A 64 -76.37 20.65 -22.14
C ILE A 64 -77.25 19.93 -21.16
N PHE A 65 -78.18 20.63 -20.51
CA PHE A 65 -79.18 20.04 -19.64
C PHE A 65 -80.50 20.79 -19.68
N PRO A 66 -81.66 20.12 -19.40
CA PRO A 66 -82.94 20.73 -19.35
C PRO A 66 -83.17 21.47 -18.05
N VAL A 67 -83.81 22.64 -18.11
CA VAL A 67 -84.26 23.39 -16.96
C VAL A 67 -85.73 23.84 -17.19
N GLN A 68 -86.54 23.92 -16.17
CA GLN A 68 -87.90 24.32 -16.24
C GLN A 68 -88.12 25.53 -15.34
N VAL A 69 -88.67 26.63 -15.91
CA VAL A 69 -88.98 27.84 -15.19
C VAL A 69 -90.37 28.32 -15.55
N SER A 70 -91.24 28.58 -14.56
CA SER A 70 -92.64 29.06 -14.74
C SER A 70 -93.46 28.25 -15.74
N GLY A 71 -93.26 26.91 -15.75
CA GLY A 71 -93.98 25.98 -16.63
C GLY A 71 -93.47 25.95 -18.08
N LYS A 72 -92.43 26.64 -18.42
CA LYS A 72 -91.72 26.57 -19.71
C LYS A 72 -90.44 25.81 -19.65
N ASN A 73 -90.16 25.02 -20.67
CA ASN A 73 -88.95 24.23 -20.74
C ASN A 73 -87.86 25.03 -21.50
N TYR A 74 -86.64 25.03 -20.95
CA TYR A 74 -85.46 25.60 -21.56
C TYR A 74 -84.37 24.57 -21.63
N LYS A 75 -83.49 24.73 -22.61
CA LYS A 75 -82.25 24.03 -22.74
C LYS A 75 -81.14 25.00 -22.24
N ALA A 76 -80.46 24.67 -21.15
CA ALA A 76 -79.25 25.37 -20.70
C ALA A 76 -78.02 24.79 -21.36
N VAL A 77 -77.20 25.64 -21.89
CA VAL A 77 -75.92 25.31 -22.57
C VAL A 77 -74.84 26.08 -21.80
N VAL A 78 -73.99 25.34 -21.02
CA VAL A 78 -72.83 25.90 -20.33
C VAL A 78 -71.58 25.47 -21.12
N THR A 79 -70.84 26.43 -21.61
CA THR A 79 -69.59 26.22 -22.38
C THR A 79 -68.42 26.71 -21.57
N LYS A 80 -67.33 25.90 -21.46
CA LYS A 80 -66.08 26.31 -20.81
C LYS A 80 -64.91 25.99 -21.74
N SER A 81 -64.03 26.96 -21.93
CA SER A 81 -62.82 26.78 -22.73
C SER A 81 -61.84 25.83 -22.03
N GLU A 82 -61.16 24.95 -22.78
CA GLU A 82 -60.06 24.11 -22.31
C GLU A 82 -58.68 24.77 -22.52
N GLU A 83 -58.61 25.85 -23.26
CA GLU A 83 -57.38 26.51 -23.75
C GLU A 83 -56.53 27.05 -22.59
N GLU A 84 -57.13 27.74 -21.63
CA GLU A 84 -56.43 28.22 -20.43
C GLU A 84 -55.81 27.10 -19.58
N ALA A 85 -56.49 25.92 -19.54
CA ALA A 85 -55.97 24.77 -18.82
C ALA A 85 -54.76 24.11 -19.50
N GLU A 86 -54.75 24.07 -20.85
CA GLU A 86 -53.63 23.55 -21.62
C GLU A 86 -52.40 24.46 -21.55
N ASP A 87 -52.57 25.76 -21.65
CA ASP A 87 -51.51 26.77 -21.54
C ASP A 87 -50.88 26.75 -20.13
N MET A 88 -51.69 26.64 -19.10
CA MET A 88 -51.20 26.51 -17.71
C MET A 88 -50.43 25.22 -17.53
N LEU A 89 -50.87 24.08 -18.04
CA LEU A 89 -50.16 22.82 -18.01
C LEU A 89 -48.82 22.88 -18.76
N PHE A 90 -48.81 23.50 -19.93
CA PHE A 90 -47.58 23.72 -20.70
C PHE A 90 -46.58 24.60 -19.95
N LEU A 91 -47.03 25.68 -19.33
CA LEU A 91 -46.19 26.57 -18.53
C LEU A 91 -45.59 25.82 -17.32
N ILE A 92 -46.41 25.04 -16.59
CA ILE A 92 -45.96 24.22 -15.49
C ILE A 92 -44.92 23.18 -15.96
N ALA A 93 -45.19 22.51 -17.08
CA ALA A 93 -44.25 21.55 -17.65
C ALA A 93 -42.92 22.22 -18.07
N LEU A 94 -42.96 23.38 -18.66
CA LEU A 94 -41.77 24.13 -19.05
C LEU A 94 -40.98 24.59 -17.86
N LEU A 95 -41.61 25.12 -16.80
CA LEU A 95 -40.95 25.54 -15.56
C LEU A 95 -40.34 24.37 -14.85
N THR A 96 -41.04 23.22 -14.72
CA THR A 96 -40.50 22.01 -14.09
C THR A 96 -39.31 21.48 -14.88
N ALA A 97 -39.36 21.45 -16.21
CA ALA A 97 -38.24 21.05 -17.05
C ALA A 97 -37.03 21.99 -16.87
N ALA A 98 -37.26 23.31 -16.80
CA ALA A 98 -36.20 24.29 -16.56
C ALA A 98 -35.53 24.12 -15.18
N VAL A 99 -36.32 23.87 -14.13
CA VAL A 99 -35.78 23.60 -12.78
C VAL A 99 -34.95 22.30 -12.73
N ILE A 100 -35.44 21.24 -13.37
CA ILE A 100 -34.73 19.96 -13.47
C ILE A 100 -33.41 20.15 -14.21
N LEU A 101 -33.42 20.85 -15.36
CA LEU A 101 -32.21 21.15 -16.12
C LEU A 101 -31.19 21.94 -15.29
N LEU A 102 -31.66 22.97 -14.55
CA LEU A 102 -30.81 23.76 -13.65
C LEU A 102 -30.17 22.91 -12.59
N LEU A 103 -30.93 22.00 -11.97
CA LEU A 103 -30.40 21.07 -10.95
C LEU A 103 -29.34 20.13 -11.56
N PHE A 104 -29.55 19.59 -12.75
CA PHE A 104 -28.55 18.77 -13.43
C PHE A 104 -27.26 19.53 -13.71
N VAL A 105 -27.37 20.77 -14.21
CA VAL A 105 -26.20 21.63 -14.45
C VAL A 105 -25.44 21.92 -13.16
N LEU A 106 -26.16 22.26 -12.08
CA LEU A 106 -25.56 22.51 -10.77
C LEU A 106 -24.85 21.26 -10.22
N LEU A 107 -25.50 20.10 -10.27
CA LEU A 107 -24.91 18.82 -9.87
C LEU A 107 -23.67 18.47 -10.69
N PHE A 108 -23.72 18.71 -12.01
CA PHE A 108 -22.55 18.48 -12.88
C PHE A 108 -21.36 19.36 -12.49
N ILE A 109 -21.60 20.64 -12.22
CA ILE A 109 -20.56 21.60 -11.81
C ILE A 109 -19.95 21.18 -10.46
N ILE A 110 -20.79 20.90 -9.46
CA ILE A 110 -20.37 20.47 -8.14
C ILE A 110 -19.55 19.18 -8.23
N ASN A 111 -20.07 18.18 -8.94
CA ASN A 111 -19.38 16.90 -9.10
C ASN A 111 -18.03 17.08 -9.80
N ARG A 112 -17.94 17.92 -10.82
CA ARG A 112 -16.67 18.21 -11.52
C ARG A 112 -15.63 18.86 -10.61
N ILE A 113 -16.05 19.79 -9.73
CA ILE A 113 -15.16 20.46 -8.77
C ILE A 113 -14.68 19.47 -7.69
N LEU A 114 -15.62 18.72 -7.12
CA LEU A 114 -15.31 17.72 -6.08
C LEU A 114 -14.39 16.64 -6.62
N PHE A 115 -14.67 16.11 -7.81
CA PHE A 115 -13.85 15.06 -8.43
C PHE A 115 -12.40 15.51 -8.63
N LYS A 116 -12.19 16.73 -9.14
CA LYS A 116 -10.84 17.29 -9.29
C LYS A 116 -10.12 17.44 -7.95
N LYS A 117 -10.82 17.86 -6.90
CA LYS A 117 -10.23 18.04 -5.57
C LYS A 117 -9.86 16.71 -4.92
N ILE A 118 -10.76 15.73 -5.02
CA ILE A 118 -10.59 14.39 -4.43
C ILE A 118 -9.43 13.63 -5.12
N TRP A 119 -9.34 13.68 -6.45
CA TRP A 119 -8.33 12.92 -7.18
C TRP A 119 -6.96 13.59 -7.30
N LYS A 120 -6.84 14.87 -6.92
CA LYS A 120 -5.56 15.58 -6.96
C LYS A 120 -4.44 14.89 -6.17
N PRO A 121 -4.65 14.38 -4.94
CA PRO A 121 -3.64 13.64 -4.19
C PRO A 121 -3.19 12.36 -4.90
N PHE A 122 -4.11 11.60 -5.48
CA PHE A 122 -3.78 10.39 -6.23
C PHE A 122 -2.82 10.66 -7.39
N TYR A 123 -3.11 11.70 -8.19
CA TYR A 123 -2.23 12.06 -9.29
C TYR A 123 -0.87 12.59 -8.81
N ALA A 124 -0.81 13.24 -7.64
CA ALA A 124 0.45 13.65 -7.04
C ALA A 124 1.31 12.43 -6.64
N THR A 125 0.70 11.43 -5.97
CA THR A 125 1.37 10.16 -5.64
C THR A 125 1.86 9.44 -6.89
N LEU A 126 1.03 9.33 -7.92
CA LEU A 126 1.41 8.71 -9.19
C LEU A 126 2.57 9.44 -9.90
N ALA A 127 2.56 10.76 -9.88
CA ALA A 127 3.64 11.57 -10.44
C ALA A 127 4.96 11.37 -9.67
N ALA A 128 4.91 11.35 -8.36
CA ALA A 128 6.07 11.10 -7.49
C ALA A 128 6.64 9.68 -7.70
N MET A 129 5.79 8.67 -7.83
CA MET A 129 6.23 7.29 -8.17
C MET A 129 6.94 7.23 -9.53
N LYS A 130 6.44 7.95 -10.53
CA LYS A 130 7.09 8.00 -11.87
C LYS A 130 8.45 8.69 -11.87
N GLN A 131 8.67 9.61 -10.94
CA GLN A 131 9.94 10.34 -10.78
C GLN A 131 10.91 9.65 -9.81
N PHE A 132 10.45 8.60 -9.12
CA PHE A 132 11.28 7.88 -8.18
C PHE A 132 12.51 7.28 -8.87
N ASN A 133 13.70 7.60 -8.33
CA ASN A 133 14.97 7.12 -8.83
C ASN A 133 15.73 6.40 -7.71
N LEU A 134 16.07 5.14 -7.94
CA LEU A 134 16.82 4.29 -7.00
C LEU A 134 18.23 4.84 -6.68
N SER A 135 18.82 5.62 -7.57
CA SER A 135 20.15 6.19 -7.36
C SER A 135 20.15 7.43 -6.45
N ASN A 136 18.99 8.05 -6.25
CA ASN A 136 18.80 9.16 -5.31
C ASN A 136 17.41 9.02 -4.67
N PRO A 137 17.27 8.15 -3.66
CA PRO A 137 16.00 7.83 -3.04
C PRO A 137 15.61 8.91 -2.03
N ASP A 138 15.28 10.11 -2.49
CA ASP A 138 14.63 11.08 -1.62
C ASP A 138 13.28 10.54 -1.17
N ARG A 139 12.96 10.73 0.10
CA ARG A 139 11.62 10.37 0.60
C ARG A 139 10.58 11.10 -0.22
N ILE A 140 9.64 10.36 -0.77
CA ILE A 140 8.49 10.94 -1.45
C ILE A 140 7.65 11.67 -0.38
N ASP A 141 7.90 12.97 -0.20
CA ASP A 141 7.07 13.80 0.68
C ASP A 141 5.77 14.16 -0.05
N LEU A 142 4.74 13.38 0.22
CA LEU A 142 3.41 13.59 -0.37
C LEU A 142 2.51 14.46 0.52
N GLY A 143 3.05 15.01 1.61
CA GLY A 143 2.30 15.79 2.59
C GLY A 143 1.20 14.99 3.30
N LYS A 144 0.52 15.65 4.24
CA LYS A 144 -0.62 15.04 4.94
C LYS A 144 -1.89 15.21 4.10
N ILE A 145 -2.53 14.12 3.75
CA ILE A 145 -3.76 14.09 2.96
C ILE A 145 -4.93 13.88 3.91
N GLU A 146 -6.03 14.61 3.69
CA GLU A 146 -7.25 14.54 4.52
C GLU A 146 -8.07 13.27 4.27
N ILE A 147 -7.79 12.53 3.19
CA ILE A 147 -8.52 11.32 2.79
C ILE A 147 -7.72 10.11 3.28
N ASP A 148 -8.29 9.32 4.17
CA ASP A 148 -7.62 8.21 4.85
C ASP A 148 -7.09 7.16 3.87
N GLU A 149 -7.86 6.81 2.84
CA GLU A 149 -7.47 5.82 1.82
C GLU A 149 -6.23 6.25 1.03
N PHE A 150 -6.12 7.53 0.71
CA PHE A 150 -4.92 8.05 0.04
C PHE A 150 -3.74 8.21 0.99
N ASN A 151 -4.00 8.46 2.27
CA ASN A 151 -2.96 8.50 3.28
C ASN A 151 -2.35 7.10 3.51
N ASP A 152 -3.18 6.07 3.55
CA ASP A 152 -2.72 4.68 3.66
C ASP A 152 -2.00 4.20 2.40
N LEU A 153 -2.49 4.58 1.22
CA LEU A 153 -1.77 4.35 -0.05
C LEU A 153 -0.37 5.00 -0.01
N ASN A 154 -0.27 6.25 0.45
CA ASN A 154 1.00 6.95 0.53
C ASN A 154 1.97 6.30 1.51
N LYS A 155 1.48 5.81 2.67
CA LYS A 155 2.31 5.05 3.62
C LYS A 155 2.85 3.78 2.97
N ALA A 156 1.99 2.99 2.33
CA ALA A 156 2.39 1.76 1.67
C ALA A 156 3.41 2.01 0.53
N VAL A 157 3.20 3.05 -0.27
CA VAL A 157 4.14 3.45 -1.33
C VAL A 157 5.49 3.88 -0.74
N ASN A 158 5.48 4.70 0.33
CA ASN A 158 6.71 5.13 0.99
C ASN A 158 7.48 3.96 1.63
N GLU A 159 6.79 3.03 2.28
CA GLU A 159 7.41 1.83 2.85
C GLU A 159 8.04 0.96 1.76
N MET A 160 7.32 0.75 0.66
CA MET A 160 7.80 -0.03 -0.48
C MET A 160 9.02 0.62 -1.14
N THR A 161 8.96 1.92 -1.45
CA THR A 161 10.07 2.65 -2.10
C THR A 161 11.29 2.72 -1.20
N TRP A 162 11.10 2.93 0.11
CA TRP A 162 12.18 2.90 1.09
C TRP A 162 12.85 1.51 1.17
N LYS A 163 12.05 0.44 1.20
CA LYS A 163 12.57 -0.93 1.22
C LYS A 163 13.39 -1.23 -0.04
N VAL A 164 12.86 -0.92 -1.21
CA VAL A 164 13.55 -1.14 -2.49
C VAL A 164 14.85 -0.32 -2.57
N ALA A 165 14.84 0.94 -2.11
CA ALA A 165 16.03 1.78 -2.08
C ALA A 165 17.10 1.21 -1.14
N LYS A 166 16.72 0.75 0.05
CA LYS A 166 17.62 0.11 1.00
C LYS A 166 18.23 -1.18 0.46
N ASP A 167 17.41 -2.01 -0.18
CA ASP A 167 17.88 -3.27 -0.78
C ASP A 167 18.85 -3.00 -1.93
N TYR A 168 18.58 -1.97 -2.75
CA TYR A 168 19.48 -1.53 -3.83
C TYR A 168 20.82 -1.02 -3.29
N GLU A 169 20.81 -0.18 -2.24
CA GLU A 169 22.04 0.35 -1.62
C GLU A 169 22.87 -0.78 -1.00
N SER A 170 22.22 -1.74 -0.35
CA SER A 170 22.88 -2.94 0.20
C SER A 170 23.51 -3.77 -0.92
N LEU A 171 22.80 -3.98 -2.03
CA LEU A 171 23.32 -4.71 -3.19
C LEU A 171 24.51 -3.99 -3.84
N LYS A 172 24.43 -2.67 -3.98
CA LYS A 172 25.52 -1.85 -4.53
C LYS A 172 26.77 -1.94 -3.66
N THR A 173 26.63 -1.71 -2.36
CA THR A 173 27.74 -1.80 -1.40
C THR A 173 28.36 -3.21 -1.39
N PHE A 174 27.51 -4.24 -1.47
CA PHE A 174 27.98 -5.62 -1.59
C PHE A 174 28.80 -5.85 -2.86
N ALA A 175 28.31 -5.39 -4.02
CA ALA A 175 29.01 -5.55 -5.29
C ALA A 175 30.35 -4.80 -5.33
N ASP A 176 30.40 -3.56 -4.80
CA ASP A 176 31.60 -2.76 -4.72
C ASP A 176 32.64 -3.42 -3.80
N ASN A 177 32.24 -3.84 -2.61
CA ASN A 177 33.13 -4.53 -1.68
C ASN A 177 33.63 -5.88 -2.24
N ALA A 178 32.73 -6.66 -2.84
CA ALA A 178 33.10 -7.92 -3.46
C ALA A 178 34.14 -7.72 -4.58
N SER A 179 33.97 -6.68 -5.40
CA SER A 179 34.92 -6.34 -6.48
C SER A 179 36.31 -6.01 -5.90
N HIS A 180 36.38 -5.17 -4.87
CA HIS A 180 37.65 -4.80 -4.24
C HIS A 180 38.33 -5.99 -3.56
N GLU A 181 37.58 -6.82 -2.81
CA GLU A 181 38.11 -7.98 -2.11
C GLU A 181 38.51 -9.13 -3.08
N MET A 182 38.00 -9.15 -4.30
CA MET A 182 38.44 -10.07 -5.36
C MET A 182 39.67 -9.57 -6.12
N GLN A 183 39.77 -8.26 -6.36
CA GLN A 183 40.91 -7.68 -7.08
C GLN A 183 42.23 -7.89 -6.37
N THR A 184 42.25 -7.77 -5.04
CA THR A 184 43.46 -7.89 -4.24
C THR A 184 44.15 -9.26 -4.39
N PRO A 185 43.47 -10.42 -4.15
CA PRO A 185 44.10 -11.74 -4.30
C PRO A 185 44.43 -12.05 -5.76
N LEU A 186 43.65 -11.58 -6.74
CA LEU A 186 43.97 -11.72 -8.15
C LEU A 186 45.25 -10.97 -8.53
N ALA A 187 45.45 -9.76 -8.02
CA ALA A 187 46.67 -9.01 -8.23
C ALA A 187 47.90 -9.73 -7.63
N VAL A 188 47.74 -10.35 -6.45
CA VAL A 188 48.78 -11.14 -5.82
C VAL A 188 49.08 -12.39 -6.67
N ILE A 189 48.07 -13.10 -7.16
CA ILE A 189 48.26 -14.26 -8.05
C ILE A 189 49.05 -13.88 -9.29
N ASN A 190 48.60 -12.81 -9.98
CA ASN A 190 49.26 -12.34 -11.20
C ASN A 190 50.72 -11.96 -10.94
N SER A 191 50.98 -11.17 -9.88
CA SER A 191 52.32 -10.78 -9.49
C SER A 191 53.26 -11.98 -9.21
N LYS A 192 52.72 -13.03 -8.55
CA LYS A 192 53.51 -14.27 -8.27
C LYS A 192 53.72 -15.08 -9.54
N LEU A 193 52.76 -15.17 -10.43
CA LEU A 193 52.91 -15.82 -11.74
C LEU A 193 53.96 -15.09 -12.60
N ASP A 194 53.93 -13.76 -12.67
CA ASP A 194 54.90 -12.97 -13.40
C ASP A 194 56.32 -13.22 -12.92
N LEU A 195 56.50 -13.33 -11.58
CA LEU A 195 57.81 -13.65 -10.98
C LEU A 195 58.26 -15.07 -11.32
N MET A 196 57.35 -16.05 -11.34
CA MET A 196 57.65 -17.41 -11.71
C MET A 196 58.05 -17.56 -13.17
N ILE A 197 57.42 -16.81 -14.07
CA ILE A 197 57.78 -16.80 -15.52
C ILE A 197 59.18 -16.22 -15.75
N GLN A 198 59.62 -15.31 -14.88
CA GLN A 198 60.95 -14.70 -14.99
C GLN A 198 62.10 -15.54 -14.44
N ASP A 199 61.79 -16.54 -13.62
CA ASP A 199 62.78 -17.39 -12.94
C ASP A 199 62.86 -18.79 -13.61
N GLN A 200 63.98 -19.14 -14.25
CA GLN A 200 64.15 -20.37 -15.04
C GLN A 200 64.49 -21.61 -14.18
N GLU A 201 64.75 -21.47 -12.88
CA GLU A 201 65.03 -22.60 -11.96
C GLU A 201 64.04 -22.66 -10.81
N MET A 202 63.56 -23.87 -10.47
CA MET A 202 62.70 -24.13 -9.30
C MET A 202 63.54 -24.00 -8.03
N THR A 203 63.70 -22.79 -7.56
CA THR A 203 64.39 -22.44 -6.33
C THR A 203 63.45 -22.34 -5.14
N GLU A 204 63.98 -22.25 -3.91
CA GLU A 204 63.21 -22.01 -2.70
C GLU A 204 62.31 -20.77 -2.80
N LYS A 205 62.75 -19.75 -3.55
CA LYS A 205 62.02 -18.55 -3.90
C LYS A 205 60.75 -18.82 -4.74
N ASN A 206 60.85 -19.73 -5.72
CA ASN A 206 59.71 -20.18 -6.54
C ASN A 206 58.66 -20.89 -5.68
N MET A 207 59.08 -21.66 -4.67
CA MET A 207 58.20 -22.35 -3.72
C MET A 207 57.42 -21.31 -2.86
N GLN A 208 58.07 -20.22 -2.42
CA GLN A 208 57.40 -19.13 -1.71
C GLN A 208 56.36 -18.41 -2.59
N HIS A 209 56.65 -18.21 -3.88
CA HIS A 209 55.71 -17.65 -4.83
C HIS A 209 54.49 -18.55 -5.03
N LEU A 210 54.70 -19.84 -5.19
CA LEU A 210 53.60 -20.82 -5.28
C LEU A 210 52.72 -20.83 -4.05
N GLN A 211 53.31 -20.74 -2.84
CA GLN A 211 52.57 -20.64 -1.59
C GLN A 211 51.69 -19.37 -1.57
N GLY A 212 52.26 -18.23 -1.97
CA GLY A 212 51.46 -16.97 -2.02
C GLY A 212 50.28 -17.04 -3.02
N ILE A 213 50.46 -17.76 -4.13
CA ILE A 213 49.37 -18.04 -5.09
C ILE A 213 48.30 -18.91 -4.43
N TYR A 214 48.72 -20.01 -3.82
CA TYR A 214 47.81 -20.95 -3.13
C TYR A 214 46.97 -20.26 -2.06
N ASP A 215 47.60 -19.45 -1.20
CA ASP A 215 46.91 -18.69 -0.17
C ASP A 215 45.89 -17.73 -0.73
N SER A 216 46.25 -17.05 -1.85
CA SER A 216 45.36 -16.10 -2.54
C SER A 216 44.15 -16.80 -3.17
N VAL A 217 44.37 -17.95 -3.84
CA VAL A 217 43.28 -18.78 -4.41
C VAL A 217 42.36 -19.32 -3.31
N THR A 218 42.94 -19.79 -2.22
CA THR A 218 42.20 -20.28 -1.02
C THR A 218 41.33 -19.17 -0.44
N LYS A 219 41.88 -17.94 -0.32
CA LYS A 219 41.14 -16.77 0.14
C LYS A 219 39.95 -16.43 -0.79
N LEU A 220 40.16 -16.45 -2.11
CA LEU A 220 39.09 -16.24 -3.11
C LEU A 220 38.00 -17.29 -3.03
N THR A 221 38.36 -18.55 -2.87
CA THR A 221 37.43 -19.67 -2.76
C THR A 221 36.52 -19.50 -1.54
N ARG A 222 37.11 -19.23 -0.37
CA ARG A 222 36.35 -18.99 0.88
C ARG A 222 35.44 -17.79 0.77
N MET A 223 35.89 -16.73 0.10
CA MET A 223 35.11 -15.53 -0.11
C MET A 223 33.88 -15.82 -0.99
N ASN A 224 34.08 -16.53 -2.13
CA ASN A 224 32.99 -16.91 -3.02
C ASN A 224 31.94 -17.80 -2.31
N GLN A 225 32.39 -18.80 -1.53
CA GLN A 225 31.52 -19.66 -0.72
C GLN A 225 30.69 -18.85 0.29
N SER A 226 31.33 -17.89 0.97
CA SER A 226 30.65 -17.02 1.94
C SER A 226 29.60 -16.13 1.28
N LEU A 227 29.88 -15.57 0.09
CA LEU A 227 28.95 -14.76 -0.66
C LEU A 227 27.75 -15.58 -1.16
N LEU A 228 27.99 -16.79 -1.68
CA LEU A 228 26.91 -17.70 -2.09
C LEU A 228 26.05 -18.13 -0.90
N LEU A 229 26.66 -18.34 0.29
CA LEU A 229 25.92 -18.65 1.51
C LEU A 229 25.00 -17.50 1.92
N ILE A 230 25.52 -16.27 1.94
CA ILE A 230 24.72 -15.09 2.26
C ILE A 230 23.54 -14.95 1.27
N ALA A 231 23.81 -15.09 -0.03
CA ALA A 231 22.76 -15.04 -1.03
C ALA A 231 21.67 -16.12 -0.83
N LYS A 232 22.07 -17.33 -0.42
CA LYS A 232 21.12 -18.43 -0.09
C LYS A 232 20.28 -18.12 1.15
N ILE A 233 20.87 -17.51 2.18
CA ILE A 233 20.17 -17.11 3.41
C ILE A 233 19.15 -16.02 3.07
N GLU A 234 19.54 -14.98 2.33
CA GLU A 234 18.68 -13.88 1.90
C GLU A 234 17.50 -14.35 1.04
N ASN A 235 17.70 -15.39 0.24
CA ASN A 235 16.65 -15.98 -0.59
C ASN A 235 15.87 -17.11 0.13
N HIS A 236 15.95 -17.22 1.46
CA HIS A 236 15.23 -18.22 2.26
C HIS A 236 15.40 -19.68 1.78
N GLN A 237 16.59 -20.05 1.26
CA GLN A 237 16.85 -21.38 0.69
C GLN A 237 17.15 -22.48 1.75
N PHE A 238 16.82 -22.23 3.01
CA PHE A 238 16.98 -23.16 4.13
C PHE A 238 15.64 -23.43 4.83
N PRO A 239 14.70 -24.15 4.19
CA PRO A 239 13.33 -24.31 4.70
C PRO A 239 13.22 -25.23 5.91
N ASP A 240 14.15 -26.19 6.08
CA ASP A 240 14.03 -27.27 7.07
C ASP A 240 14.48 -26.80 8.45
N SER A 241 13.55 -26.29 9.24
CA SER A 241 13.79 -25.93 10.63
C SER A 241 13.35 -27.06 11.56
N GLN A 242 14.18 -27.37 12.56
CA GLN A 242 13.87 -28.35 13.61
C GLN A 242 14.30 -27.84 15.00
N LYS A 243 13.77 -28.44 16.04
CA LYS A 243 14.19 -28.13 17.41
C LYS A 243 15.60 -28.65 17.66
N LEU A 244 16.52 -27.77 18.00
CA LEU A 244 17.93 -28.05 18.22
C LEU A 244 18.31 -27.65 19.65
N ARG A 245 19.21 -28.43 20.27
CA ARG A 245 19.87 -28.08 21.51
C ARG A 245 21.23 -27.44 21.19
N LEU A 246 21.30 -26.11 21.32
CA LEU A 246 22.53 -25.36 21.02
C LEU A 246 23.63 -25.61 22.02
N ASP A 247 23.30 -25.93 23.28
CA ASP A 247 24.26 -26.35 24.32
C ASP A 247 25.02 -27.63 23.93
N ASP A 248 24.34 -28.63 23.37
CA ASP A 248 24.97 -29.85 22.86
C ASP A 248 25.86 -29.58 21.66
N LEU A 249 25.36 -28.78 20.68
CA LEU A 249 26.12 -28.39 19.48
C LEU A 249 27.36 -27.56 19.85
N LEU A 250 27.29 -26.66 20.83
CA LEU A 250 28.43 -25.89 21.29
C LEU A 250 29.53 -26.81 21.86
N ASN A 251 29.16 -27.82 22.68
CA ASN A 251 30.09 -28.80 23.17
C ASN A 251 30.79 -29.59 22.08
N GLU A 252 30.02 -30.06 21.07
CA GLU A 252 30.56 -30.77 19.92
C GLU A 252 31.53 -29.90 19.11
N ARG A 253 31.18 -28.64 18.86
CA ARG A 253 32.05 -27.72 18.12
C ARG A 253 33.33 -27.37 18.88
N LEU A 254 33.27 -27.22 20.18
CA LEU A 254 34.46 -26.99 21.00
C LEU A 254 35.51 -28.11 20.87
N GLN A 255 35.07 -29.36 20.77
CA GLN A 255 35.97 -30.49 20.50
C GLN A 255 36.66 -30.35 19.14
N HIS A 256 35.99 -29.90 18.11
CA HIS A 256 36.60 -29.66 16.78
C HIS A 256 37.66 -28.55 16.79
N PHE A 257 37.58 -27.61 17.72
CA PHE A 257 38.58 -26.53 17.88
C PHE A 257 39.68 -26.82 18.91
N GLU A 258 39.70 -28.02 19.48
CA GLU A 258 40.61 -28.37 20.59
C GLU A 258 42.09 -28.15 20.23
N GLU A 259 42.55 -28.60 19.06
CA GLU A 259 43.93 -28.40 18.58
C GLU A 259 44.30 -26.90 18.51
N LEU A 260 43.39 -26.08 18.01
CA LEU A 260 43.58 -24.63 17.87
C LEU A 260 43.61 -23.94 19.24
N ILE A 261 42.76 -24.39 20.16
CA ILE A 261 42.71 -23.93 21.56
C ILE A 261 44.01 -24.27 22.28
N GLN A 262 44.47 -25.48 22.10
CA GLN A 262 45.74 -25.94 22.70
C GLN A 262 46.95 -25.21 22.10
N SER A 263 47.01 -25.00 20.79
CA SER A 263 48.13 -24.29 20.13
C SER A 263 48.25 -22.84 20.62
N LYS A 264 47.13 -22.19 20.96
CA LYS A 264 47.09 -20.86 21.57
C LYS A 264 47.13 -20.86 23.09
N GLN A 265 47.16 -22.04 23.74
CA GLN A 265 47.17 -22.20 25.21
C GLN A 265 45.99 -21.48 25.89
N LEU A 266 44.81 -21.49 25.27
CA LEU A 266 43.63 -20.79 25.77
C LEU A 266 43.04 -21.52 26.98
N LYS A 267 42.61 -20.75 27.98
CA LYS A 267 41.82 -21.25 29.11
C LYS A 267 40.35 -21.17 28.77
N VAL A 268 39.69 -22.34 28.66
CA VAL A 268 38.27 -22.39 28.29
C VAL A 268 37.40 -22.52 29.54
N PHE A 269 36.44 -21.62 29.70
CA PHE A 269 35.44 -21.64 30.76
C PHE A 269 34.06 -21.79 30.14
N THR A 270 33.34 -22.84 30.50
CA THR A 270 31.98 -23.13 29.96
C THR A 270 30.96 -23.13 31.08
N SER A 271 29.83 -22.45 30.86
CA SER A 271 28.62 -22.48 31.69
C SER A 271 27.42 -22.74 30.79
N LEU A 272 27.24 -24.00 30.39
CA LEU A 272 26.23 -24.39 29.41
C LEU A 272 24.96 -24.87 30.12
N HIS A 273 23.90 -24.13 29.96
CA HIS A 273 22.53 -24.49 30.34
C HIS A 273 21.72 -24.83 29.13
N ARG A 274 20.65 -25.62 29.29
CA ARG A 274 19.75 -26.06 28.23
C ARG A 274 19.23 -24.86 27.41
N CYS A 275 19.55 -24.86 26.13
CA CYS A 275 19.17 -23.84 25.16
C CYS A 275 18.58 -24.51 23.92
N GLU A 276 17.25 -24.40 23.76
CA GLU A 276 16.52 -24.99 22.63
C GLU A 276 16.03 -23.91 21.68
N VAL A 277 16.28 -24.08 20.37
CA VAL A 277 15.84 -23.17 19.32
C VAL A 277 15.25 -23.93 18.16
N LEU A 278 14.35 -23.29 17.41
CA LEU A 278 13.78 -23.81 16.18
C LEU A 278 14.52 -23.18 14.99
N MET A 279 15.42 -23.91 14.35
CA MET A 279 16.18 -23.41 13.21
C MET A 279 16.75 -24.55 12.35
N ASN A 280 17.27 -24.21 11.17
CA ASN A 280 17.93 -25.18 10.31
C ASN A 280 19.28 -25.61 10.93
N PRO A 281 19.57 -26.93 10.99
CA PRO A 281 20.81 -27.45 11.61
C PRO A 281 22.09 -26.94 10.98
N VAL A 282 22.11 -26.81 9.65
CA VAL A 282 23.26 -26.31 8.91
C VAL A 282 23.55 -24.86 9.25
N LEU A 283 22.51 -24.04 9.39
CA LEU A 283 22.67 -22.64 9.77
C LEU A 283 23.06 -22.48 11.24
N ALA A 284 22.56 -23.34 12.14
CA ALA A 284 23.00 -23.38 13.52
C ALA A 284 24.50 -23.67 13.62
N ASP A 285 24.95 -24.69 12.88
CA ASP A 285 26.36 -25.08 12.83
C ASP A 285 27.24 -23.94 12.27
N ILE A 286 26.86 -23.33 11.19
CA ILE A 286 27.57 -22.18 10.60
C ILE A 286 27.66 -21.01 11.57
N MET A 287 26.56 -20.68 12.27
CA MET A 287 26.51 -19.60 13.25
C MET A 287 27.50 -19.83 14.38
N LEU A 288 27.43 -21.01 15.01
CA LEU A 288 28.32 -21.38 16.13
C LEU A 288 29.80 -21.46 15.71
N ASN A 289 30.08 -22.05 14.56
CA ASN A 289 31.45 -22.12 14.03
C ASN A 289 32.02 -20.71 13.74
N ASN A 290 31.25 -19.79 13.18
CA ASN A 290 31.71 -18.41 12.96
C ASN A 290 32.01 -17.68 14.27
N LEU A 291 31.15 -17.82 15.28
CA LEU A 291 31.36 -17.20 16.59
C LEU A 291 32.57 -17.77 17.31
N LEU A 292 32.69 -19.10 17.36
CA LEU A 292 33.83 -19.78 18.01
C LEU A 292 35.13 -19.48 17.27
N ALA A 293 35.19 -19.65 15.95
CA ALA A 293 36.38 -19.38 15.16
C ALA A 293 36.85 -17.92 15.29
N ASN A 294 35.88 -16.97 15.32
CA ASN A 294 36.19 -15.56 15.55
C ASN A 294 36.82 -15.35 16.93
N SER A 295 36.21 -15.88 17.99
CA SER A 295 36.66 -15.70 19.37
C SER A 295 38.00 -16.42 19.66
N ILE A 296 38.28 -17.54 19.00
CA ILE A 296 39.57 -18.24 19.13
C ILE A 296 40.66 -17.52 18.32
N ARG A 297 40.37 -17.13 17.07
CA ARG A 297 41.33 -16.47 16.18
C ARG A 297 41.81 -15.14 16.75
N HIS A 298 40.89 -14.33 17.23
CA HIS A 298 41.15 -12.99 17.77
C HIS A 298 41.52 -12.98 19.28
N ASN A 299 41.68 -14.15 19.88
CA ASN A 299 42.19 -14.25 21.26
C ASN A 299 43.68 -13.99 21.32
N ILE A 300 44.14 -13.50 22.47
CA ILE A 300 45.57 -13.39 22.77
C ILE A 300 46.16 -14.76 23.14
N GLN A 301 47.47 -14.90 23.01
CA GLN A 301 48.17 -16.10 23.47
C GLN A 301 47.98 -16.28 24.99
N SER A 302 47.68 -17.49 25.44
CA SER A 302 47.37 -17.83 26.86
C SER A 302 46.17 -17.04 27.43
N GLY A 303 45.28 -16.50 26.57
CA GLY A 303 44.07 -15.81 26.96
C GLY A 303 42.95 -16.74 27.43
N SER A 304 41.78 -16.17 27.70
CA SER A 304 40.58 -16.94 28.11
C SER A 304 39.50 -16.89 27.04
N LEU A 305 38.77 -17.99 26.94
CA LEU A 305 37.55 -18.13 26.11
C LEU A 305 36.41 -18.50 27.07
N GLU A 306 35.43 -17.62 27.21
CA GLU A 306 34.27 -17.85 28.08
C GLU A 306 33.04 -18.10 27.21
N ILE A 307 32.31 -19.20 27.50
CA ILE A 307 31.12 -19.60 26.75
C ILE A 307 29.98 -19.84 27.71
N GLU A 308 28.92 -19.10 27.55
CA GLU A 308 27.74 -19.19 28.38
C GLU A 308 26.51 -19.45 27.50
N SER A 309 25.63 -20.36 27.92
CA SER A 309 24.31 -20.53 27.33
C SER A 309 23.21 -20.51 28.39
N SER A 310 22.08 -19.99 28.05
CA SER A 310 20.85 -19.97 28.84
C SER A 310 19.66 -20.35 27.96
N SER A 311 18.47 -20.44 28.53
CA SER A 311 17.27 -20.82 27.79
C SER A 311 16.98 -19.91 26.57
N ASN A 312 17.46 -18.68 26.59
CA ASN A 312 17.12 -17.66 25.58
C ASN A 312 18.33 -16.90 25.00
N TYR A 313 19.55 -17.26 25.34
CA TYR A 313 20.76 -16.67 24.77
C TYR A 313 21.96 -17.58 24.79
N ILE A 314 22.94 -17.30 23.95
CA ILE A 314 24.30 -17.76 24.00
C ILE A 314 25.26 -16.57 24.00
N THR A 315 26.35 -16.63 24.75
CA THR A 315 27.40 -15.61 24.76
C THR A 315 28.76 -16.29 24.63
N ILE A 316 29.58 -15.78 23.69
CA ILE A 316 30.96 -16.22 23.52
C ILE A 316 31.87 -15.01 23.70
N SER A 317 32.82 -15.10 24.64
CA SER A 317 33.69 -13.99 25.00
C SER A 317 35.16 -14.40 24.91
N ASN A 318 36.00 -13.48 24.43
CA ASN A 318 37.45 -13.70 24.32
C ASN A 318 38.25 -12.48 24.75
N ASN A 319 39.45 -12.69 25.27
CA ASN A 319 40.43 -11.63 25.47
C ASN A 319 40.93 -11.10 24.12
N SER A 320 41.33 -9.82 24.09
CA SER A 320 41.90 -9.22 22.89
C SER A 320 42.89 -8.13 23.28
N GLU A 321 43.90 -7.92 22.43
CA GLU A 321 44.79 -6.77 22.49
C GLU A 321 44.10 -5.48 21.94
N THR A 322 43.09 -5.65 21.15
CA THR A 322 42.30 -4.52 20.60
C THR A 322 41.32 -3.99 21.64
N THR A 323 41.11 -2.68 21.60
CA THR A 323 40.09 -2.01 22.40
C THR A 323 38.71 -2.15 21.73
N TYR A 324 37.75 -1.43 22.26
CA TYR A 324 36.37 -1.39 21.72
C TYR A 324 36.29 -1.34 20.18
N LEU A 325 35.46 -2.19 19.61
CA LEU A 325 35.14 -2.19 18.20
C LEU A 325 33.79 -1.46 17.97
N ASP A 326 33.60 -0.81 16.84
CA ASP A 326 32.34 -0.13 16.56
C ASP A 326 31.20 -1.14 16.40
N GLU A 327 30.25 -1.13 17.34
CA GLU A 327 29.13 -2.04 17.41
C GLU A 327 28.25 -1.95 16.14
N LYS A 328 28.18 -0.78 15.51
CA LYS A 328 27.39 -0.58 14.30
C LYS A 328 28.01 -1.20 13.05
N LEU A 329 29.34 -1.30 13.05
CA LEU A 329 30.09 -1.73 11.87
C LEU A 329 30.59 -3.18 11.96
N ILE A 330 30.72 -3.75 13.19
CA ILE A 330 31.35 -5.06 13.40
C ILE A 330 30.61 -6.22 12.71
N PHE A 331 29.30 -6.05 12.48
CA PHE A 331 28.46 -7.02 11.79
C PHE A 331 28.31 -6.75 10.29
N ASP A 332 28.91 -5.65 9.79
CA ASP A 332 28.88 -5.34 8.37
C ASP A 332 29.85 -6.24 7.61
N ARG A 333 29.56 -6.42 6.31
CA ARG A 333 30.37 -7.25 5.42
C ARG A 333 31.73 -6.60 5.20
N PHE A 334 32.78 -7.42 5.16
CA PHE A 334 34.17 -7.00 4.91
C PHE A 334 34.80 -6.09 5.98
N GLN A 335 34.17 -5.97 7.14
CA GLN A 335 34.74 -5.22 8.25
C GLN A 335 35.82 -6.07 8.95
N LYS A 336 37.01 -5.47 9.10
CA LYS A 336 38.17 -6.09 9.71
C LYS A 336 38.79 -5.14 10.71
N ALA A 337 39.28 -5.68 11.83
CA ALA A 337 40.24 -4.96 12.66
C ALA A 337 41.56 -4.81 11.88
N SER A 338 42.26 -3.70 12.09
CA SER A 338 43.56 -3.46 11.45
C SER A 338 44.52 -4.60 11.76
N GLY A 339 45.10 -5.24 10.74
CA GLY A 339 46.03 -6.35 10.89
C GLY A 339 45.42 -7.77 11.02
N SER A 340 44.08 -7.92 10.83
CA SER A 340 43.47 -9.25 10.89
C SER A 340 43.48 -9.97 9.52
N ASP A 341 43.84 -11.27 9.51
CA ASP A 341 43.89 -12.13 8.31
C ASP A 341 42.52 -12.66 7.88
N GLY A 342 41.45 -12.29 8.58
CA GLY A 342 40.09 -12.74 8.28
C GLY A 342 39.52 -12.12 7.02
N LEU A 343 38.45 -12.73 6.46
CA LEU A 343 37.68 -12.15 5.34
C LEU A 343 36.75 -11.00 5.76
N GLY A 344 36.46 -10.84 7.06
CA GLY A 344 35.50 -9.87 7.57
C GLY A 344 34.04 -10.21 7.21
N ILE A 345 33.74 -11.50 6.96
CA ILE A 345 32.39 -11.94 6.54
C ILE A 345 31.73 -12.80 7.65
N GLY A 346 32.49 -13.39 8.56
CA GLY A 346 31.97 -14.36 9.52
C GLY A 346 30.86 -13.79 10.42
N LEU A 347 31.08 -12.60 11.01
CA LEU A 347 30.05 -11.94 11.84
C LEU A 347 28.86 -11.42 11.02
N ALA A 348 29.08 -11.04 9.77
CA ALA A 348 28.00 -10.69 8.86
C ALA A 348 27.09 -11.91 8.55
N ILE A 349 27.67 -13.11 8.40
CA ILE A 349 26.91 -14.36 8.27
C ILE A 349 26.07 -14.61 9.53
N VAL A 350 26.67 -14.46 10.72
CA VAL A 350 25.95 -14.60 12.01
C VAL A 350 24.76 -13.65 12.06
N LYS A 351 24.97 -12.38 11.71
CA LYS A 351 23.91 -11.37 11.67
C LYS A 351 22.80 -11.76 10.71
N GLN A 352 23.15 -12.19 9.50
CA GLN A 352 22.18 -12.60 8.49
C GLN A 352 21.33 -13.82 8.91
N ILE A 353 21.97 -14.78 9.61
CA ILE A 353 21.24 -15.92 10.20
C ILE A 353 20.30 -15.46 11.30
N CYS A 354 20.76 -14.57 12.20
CA CYS A 354 19.92 -14.02 13.25
C CYS A 354 18.71 -13.27 12.67
N ASP A 355 18.90 -12.43 11.66
CA ASP A 355 17.83 -11.69 11.00
C ASP A 355 16.82 -12.62 10.33
N LEU A 356 17.25 -13.74 9.73
CA LEU A 356 16.36 -14.75 9.14
C LEU A 356 15.38 -15.36 10.14
N TYR A 357 15.84 -15.59 11.39
CA TYR A 357 15.04 -16.23 12.44
C TYR A 357 14.43 -15.24 13.46
N GLY A 358 14.64 -13.94 13.27
CA GLY A 358 14.19 -12.91 14.22
C GLY A 358 14.99 -12.88 15.53
N PHE A 359 16.19 -13.49 15.56
CA PHE A 359 17.10 -13.44 16.71
C PHE A 359 17.85 -12.11 16.76
N GLN A 360 18.34 -11.77 17.93
CA GLN A 360 19.15 -10.56 18.12
C GLN A 360 20.59 -10.92 18.36
N VAL A 361 21.52 -10.29 17.64
CA VAL A 361 22.96 -10.39 17.91
C VAL A 361 23.48 -9.07 18.45
N ALA A 362 24.22 -9.10 19.50
CA ALA A 362 24.82 -7.95 20.19
C ALA A 362 26.31 -8.16 20.44
N TYR A 363 27.04 -7.05 20.48
CA TYR A 363 28.43 -7.00 20.84
C TYR A 363 28.61 -6.13 22.08
N ALA A 364 29.50 -6.54 22.96
CA ALA A 364 29.91 -5.75 24.11
C ALA A 364 31.41 -5.91 24.36
N PHE A 365 32.05 -4.85 24.85
CA PHE A 365 33.43 -4.90 25.33
C PHE A 365 33.45 -4.61 26.81
N ARG A 366 33.80 -5.64 27.63
CA ARG A 366 33.81 -5.53 29.09
C ARG A 366 35.02 -6.25 29.64
N LYS A 367 35.69 -5.69 30.65
CA LYS A 367 36.84 -6.32 31.36
C LYS A 367 37.94 -6.84 30.43
N HIS A 368 38.27 -6.09 29.36
CA HIS A 368 39.24 -6.48 28.32
C HIS A 368 38.83 -7.73 27.51
N MET A 369 37.52 -8.03 27.44
CA MET A 369 36.98 -9.12 26.65
C MET A 369 35.95 -8.58 25.64
N HIS A 370 36.04 -9.09 24.44
CA HIS A 370 34.98 -8.95 23.43
C HIS A 370 33.94 -10.04 23.69
N ALA A 371 32.69 -9.67 23.84
CA ALA A 371 31.56 -10.57 24.04
C ALA A 371 30.59 -10.46 22.91
N PHE A 372 30.25 -11.57 22.28
CA PHE A 372 29.23 -11.70 21.26
C PHE A 372 28.06 -12.49 21.79
N GLN A 373 26.89 -11.89 21.85
CA GLN A 373 25.68 -12.51 22.39
C GLN A 373 24.63 -12.67 21.27
N VAL A 374 24.07 -13.88 21.16
CA VAL A 374 22.89 -14.13 20.33
C VAL A 374 21.74 -14.46 21.28
N SER A 375 20.66 -13.65 21.17
CA SER A 375 19.43 -13.82 21.95
C SER A 375 18.32 -14.39 21.09
N PHE A 376 17.64 -15.39 21.60
CA PHE A 376 16.55 -16.10 20.92
C PHE A 376 15.22 -15.62 21.48
N SER A 377 14.28 -15.26 20.61
CA SER A 377 12.93 -14.80 20.97
C SER A 377 11.97 -15.96 21.18
#